data_06dc0196bc55b17125c334202f0dcf5d
#
_entry.id   06dc0196bc55b17125c334202f0dcf5d
#
_cell.length_a   1.000
_cell.length_b   1.000
_cell.length_c   1.000
_cell.angle_alpha   90.00
_cell.angle_beta   90.00
_cell.angle_gamma   90.00
#
_symmetry.space_group_name_H-M   'P 1'
#
loop_
_entity.id
_entity.type
_entity.pdbx_description
1 polymer ?
#
loop_
_entity_poly.entity_id
_entity_poly.type
_entity_poly.pdbx_seq_one_letter_code
_entity_poly.pdbx_strand_id
1 'polypeptide(L)'
;MLQVADQMCGSHGFLEAAHEYMKPEKCTRRIAEYMDLEKTAVGLYWYEPLYIPGLLQTEEYVCELLNRGLPPLSDETVEERIAFRLQRRELLNGADALYAFVIYEAALRAVVGGAEVMKRQLDRLLEVQRLRNVCVQILPVDRAPYCALAGPVVVIETAEHETYAYMTGQGTSVLQSDPSDVSRQRRAFGVVRGQALSVQDSDEFIRQVAKEL
;
A
#
# COMPACT_ATOMS: atom_id res chain seq x y z
N MET A 1 -12.63 35.54 1.10
CA MET A 1 -13.16 35.35 -0.29
C MET A 1 -14.51 34.64 -0.28
N LEU A 2 -14.69 33.50 0.38
CA LEU A 2 -15.94 32.75 0.44
C LEU A 2 -17.08 33.48 1.18
N GLN A 3 -16.80 34.19 2.27
CA GLN A 3 -17.77 35.03 2.98
C GLN A 3 -18.35 36.13 2.07
N VAL A 4 -17.51 36.73 1.25
CA VAL A 4 -17.96 37.75 0.29
C VAL A 4 -18.81 37.11 -0.81
N ALA A 5 -18.41 35.94 -1.30
CA ALA A 5 -19.18 35.19 -2.29
C ALA A 5 -20.52 34.73 -1.71
N ASP A 6 -20.54 34.27 -0.45
CA ASP A 6 -21.77 33.84 0.25
C ASP A 6 -22.78 34.98 0.36
N GLN A 7 -22.30 36.18 0.73
CA GLN A 7 -23.15 37.39 0.78
C GLN A 7 -23.62 37.84 -0.59
N MET A 8 -22.75 37.80 -1.62
CA MET A 8 -23.11 38.18 -2.99
C MET A 8 -24.12 37.24 -3.63
N CYS A 9 -24.05 35.95 -3.33
CA CYS A 9 -24.96 34.92 -3.86
C CYS A 9 -26.23 34.73 -3.00
N GLY A 10 -26.33 35.39 -1.85
CA GLY A 10 -27.45 35.20 -0.93
C GLY A 10 -27.54 33.77 -0.38
N SER A 11 -26.42 33.11 -0.21
CA SER A 11 -26.37 31.67 0.15
C SER A 11 -26.52 31.43 1.65
N HIS A 12 -26.74 32.47 2.45
CA HIS A 12 -27.06 32.40 3.90
C HIS A 12 -26.14 31.50 4.74
N GLY A 13 -24.81 31.56 4.50
CA GLY A 13 -23.83 30.78 5.20
C GLY A 13 -23.53 29.40 4.56
N PHE A 14 -24.25 29.05 3.48
CA PHE A 14 -24.06 27.73 2.83
C PHE A 14 -22.68 27.56 2.20
N LEU A 15 -22.15 28.61 1.54
CA LEU A 15 -20.80 28.55 0.96
C LEU A 15 -19.71 28.57 2.03
N GLU A 16 -19.97 29.22 3.18
CA GLU A 16 -19.04 29.20 4.32
C GLU A 16 -19.02 27.82 4.99
N ALA A 17 -20.18 27.19 5.18
CA ALA A 17 -20.29 25.83 5.68
C ALA A 17 -19.67 24.81 4.69
N ALA A 18 -19.92 24.97 3.39
CA ALA A 18 -19.33 24.14 2.35
C ALA A 18 -17.79 24.23 2.30
N HIS A 19 -17.20 25.34 2.80
CA HIS A 19 -15.75 25.50 2.85
C HIS A 19 -15.05 24.42 3.71
N GLU A 20 -15.68 23.96 4.77
CA GLU A 20 -15.14 22.85 5.57
C GLU A 20 -15.08 21.54 4.79
N TYR A 21 -16.04 21.32 3.91
CA TYR A 21 -16.06 20.17 3.00
C TYR A 21 -15.13 20.33 1.79
N MET A 22 -14.80 21.58 1.43
CA MET A 22 -13.89 21.89 0.32
C MET A 22 -12.42 22.02 0.74
N LYS A 23 -12.10 22.05 2.04
CA LYS A 23 -10.71 21.91 2.48
C LYS A 23 -10.20 20.58 1.93
N PRO A 24 -9.06 20.56 1.17
CA PRO A 24 -8.49 19.29 0.78
C PRO A 24 -8.36 18.46 2.05
N GLU A 25 -9.08 17.35 2.10
CA GLU A 25 -8.92 16.39 3.21
C GLU A 25 -7.44 16.12 3.31
N LYS A 26 -6.85 16.51 4.43
CA LYS A 26 -5.42 16.31 4.61
C LYS A 26 -5.18 14.83 4.41
N CYS A 27 -4.30 14.47 3.51
CA CYS A 27 -3.85 13.10 3.23
C CYS A 27 -3.61 12.31 4.53
N THR A 28 -3.23 13.00 5.58
CA THR A 28 -3.06 12.54 6.96
C THR A 28 -4.29 11.85 7.56
N ARG A 29 -5.52 12.33 7.32
CA ARG A 29 -6.73 11.75 7.91
C ARG A 29 -7.06 10.39 7.27
N ARG A 30 -7.02 10.31 5.95
CA ARG A 30 -7.27 9.05 5.22
C ARG A 30 -6.21 7.98 5.49
N ILE A 31 -4.96 8.41 5.69
CA ILE A 31 -3.90 7.51 6.12
C ILE A 31 -4.19 6.98 7.53
N ALA A 32 -4.63 7.83 8.46
CA ALA A 32 -4.97 7.40 9.81
C ALA A 32 -6.16 6.41 9.81
N GLU A 33 -7.22 6.70 9.06
CA GLU A 33 -8.37 5.80 8.90
C GLU A 33 -7.94 4.44 8.30
N TYR A 34 -7.10 4.45 7.27
CA TYR A 34 -6.53 3.23 6.70
C TYR A 34 -5.71 2.45 7.74
N MET A 35 -4.87 3.14 8.52
CA MET A 35 -4.02 2.50 9.54
C MET A 35 -4.84 1.85 10.66
N ASP A 36 -5.97 2.43 11.02
CA ASP A 36 -6.85 1.85 12.03
C ASP A 36 -7.58 0.61 11.48
N LEU A 37 -8.02 0.64 10.22
CA LEU A 37 -8.57 -0.54 9.54
C LEU A 37 -7.52 -1.65 9.39
N GLU A 38 -6.27 -1.30 9.04
CA GLU A 38 -5.19 -2.29 8.89
C GLU A 38 -4.89 -3.04 10.19
N LYS A 39 -4.95 -2.37 11.34
CA LYS A 39 -4.73 -2.98 12.67
C LYS A 39 -5.80 -4.00 13.05
N THR A 40 -7.02 -3.81 12.59
CA THR A 40 -8.19 -4.63 12.95
C THR A 40 -8.65 -5.55 11.83
N ALA A 41 -7.91 -5.57 10.72
CA ALA A 41 -8.21 -6.40 9.57
C ALA A 41 -8.13 -7.89 9.91
N VAL A 42 -9.09 -8.67 9.42
CA VAL A 42 -9.04 -10.15 9.39
C VAL A 42 -8.55 -10.65 8.03
N GLY A 43 -8.60 -9.80 7.00
CA GLY A 43 -8.07 -10.08 5.67
C GLY A 43 -7.47 -8.82 5.04
N LEU A 44 -6.25 -8.92 4.53
CA LEU A 44 -5.59 -7.83 3.82
C LEU A 44 -5.02 -8.36 2.51
N TYR A 45 -5.49 -7.79 1.40
CA TYR A 45 -5.17 -8.20 0.04
C TYR A 45 -4.52 -7.02 -0.68
N TRP A 46 -3.20 -7.07 -0.83
CA TRP A 46 -2.39 -5.94 -1.31
C TRP A 46 -1.75 -6.24 -2.66
N TYR A 47 -2.07 -5.46 -3.67
CA TYR A 47 -1.32 -5.39 -4.92
C TYR A 47 -0.41 -4.16 -4.94
N GLU A 48 0.88 -4.36 -5.23
CA GLU A 48 1.87 -3.29 -5.27
C GLU A 48 2.74 -3.38 -6.54
N PRO A 49 2.60 -2.42 -7.47
CA PRO A 49 3.36 -2.43 -8.71
C PRO A 49 4.71 -1.70 -8.64
N LEU A 50 4.93 -0.81 -7.66
CA LEU A 50 6.02 0.16 -7.69
C LEU A 50 7.13 -0.15 -6.68
N TYR A 51 6.75 -0.62 -5.49
CA TYR A 51 7.66 -0.83 -4.37
C TYR A 51 7.39 -2.19 -3.71
N ILE A 52 8.22 -2.57 -2.79
CA ILE A 52 7.87 -3.66 -1.87
C ILE A 52 6.78 -3.14 -0.92
N PRO A 53 5.70 -3.89 -0.67
CA PRO A 53 4.64 -3.51 0.27
C PRO A 53 5.20 -3.12 1.63
N GLY A 54 4.66 -2.04 2.24
CA GLY A 54 5.22 -1.43 3.45
C GLY A 54 5.39 -2.39 4.63
N LEU A 55 4.50 -3.37 4.80
CA LEU A 55 4.58 -4.38 5.85
C LEU A 55 5.74 -5.39 5.64
N LEU A 56 6.26 -5.49 4.42
CA LEU A 56 7.32 -6.43 4.03
C LEU A 56 8.70 -5.79 3.94
N GLN A 57 8.78 -4.45 4.08
CA GLN A 57 10.04 -3.71 3.90
C GLN A 57 11.03 -3.96 5.05
N THR A 58 12.33 -4.04 4.73
CA THR A 58 13.41 -3.97 5.71
C THR A 58 13.66 -2.51 6.12
N GLU A 59 14.37 -2.31 7.22
CA GLU A 59 14.72 -0.97 7.71
C GLU A 59 15.57 -0.21 6.68
N GLU A 60 16.60 -0.87 6.14
CA GLU A 60 17.48 -0.26 5.14
C GLU A 60 16.73 0.15 3.87
N TYR A 61 15.79 -0.71 3.40
CA TYR A 61 14.97 -0.39 2.24
C TYR A 61 14.07 0.84 2.49
N VAL A 62 13.44 0.92 3.68
CA VAL A 62 12.63 2.09 4.09
C VAL A 62 13.49 3.35 4.17
N CYS A 63 14.68 3.24 4.79
CA CYS A 63 15.63 4.33 4.94
C CYS A 63 16.01 4.92 3.57
N GLU A 64 16.36 4.07 2.61
CA GLU A 64 16.71 4.51 1.25
C GLU A 64 15.55 5.18 0.53
N LEU A 65 14.32 4.66 0.67
CA LEU A 65 13.14 5.27 0.06
C LEU A 65 12.84 6.66 0.63
N LEU A 66 12.97 6.84 1.97
CA LEU A 66 12.62 8.09 2.62
C LEU A 66 13.70 9.16 2.43
N ASN A 67 14.99 8.78 2.48
CA ASN A 67 16.10 9.72 2.30
C ASN A 67 16.23 10.23 0.86
N ARG A 68 15.73 9.48 -0.13
CA ARG A 68 15.76 9.88 -1.54
C ARG A 68 14.41 10.43 -2.03
N GLY A 69 13.45 10.60 -1.12
CA GLY A 69 12.15 11.19 -1.45
C GLY A 69 12.26 12.68 -1.86
N LEU A 70 11.37 13.13 -2.74
CA LEU A 70 11.28 14.53 -3.16
C LEU A 70 9.88 15.08 -2.87
N PRO A 71 9.77 16.24 -2.21
CA PRO A 71 10.85 17.04 -1.60
C PRO A 71 11.54 16.31 -0.43
N PRO A 72 12.80 16.68 -0.10
CA PRO A 72 13.50 16.06 1.02
C PRO A 72 12.74 16.25 2.34
N LEU A 73 12.75 15.24 3.18
CA LEU A 73 12.20 15.27 4.53
C LEU A 73 13.30 15.71 5.53
N SER A 74 12.90 16.24 6.69
CA SER A 74 13.85 16.42 7.80
C SER A 74 14.26 15.04 8.37
N ASP A 75 15.46 14.97 8.95
CA ASP A 75 15.99 13.74 9.56
C ASP A 75 15.04 13.21 10.63
N GLU A 76 14.50 14.07 11.49
CA GLU A 76 13.50 13.72 12.51
C GLU A 76 12.25 13.08 11.89
N THR A 77 11.73 13.65 10.80
CA THR A 77 10.57 13.08 10.09
C THR A 77 10.89 11.72 9.45
N VAL A 78 12.12 11.56 8.96
CA VAL A 78 12.58 10.27 8.40
C VAL A 78 12.62 9.21 9.50
N GLU A 79 13.23 9.50 10.64
CA GLU A 79 13.32 8.59 11.79
C GLU A 79 11.94 8.18 12.30
N GLU A 80 11.02 9.15 12.49
CA GLU A 80 9.64 8.87 12.89
C GLU A 80 8.92 7.94 11.91
N ARG A 81 9.07 8.19 10.61
CA ARG A 81 8.44 7.36 9.57
C ARG A 81 9.03 5.96 9.47
N ILE A 82 10.34 5.81 9.68
CA ILE A 82 11.00 4.51 9.76
C ILE A 82 10.42 3.74 10.95
N ALA A 83 10.48 4.32 12.15
CA ALA A 83 9.98 3.69 13.38
C ALA A 83 8.52 3.23 13.23
N PHE A 84 7.67 4.10 12.68
CA PHE A 84 6.27 3.81 12.42
C PHE A 84 6.08 2.64 11.45
N ARG A 85 6.84 2.58 10.34
CA ARG A 85 6.77 1.47 9.38
C ARG A 85 7.25 0.16 9.98
N LEU A 86 8.31 0.19 10.78
CA LEU A 86 8.84 -1.01 11.43
C LEU A 86 7.85 -1.56 12.46
N GLN A 87 7.20 -0.69 13.24
CA GLN A 87 6.16 -1.10 14.19
C GLN A 87 5.00 -1.83 13.51
N ARG A 88 4.58 -1.39 12.32
CA ARG A 88 3.49 -2.03 11.58
C ARG A 88 3.80 -3.46 11.15
N ARG A 89 5.07 -3.84 11.00
CA ARG A 89 5.45 -5.23 10.63
C ARG A 89 5.00 -6.26 11.65
N GLU A 90 4.81 -5.84 12.91
CA GLU A 90 4.32 -6.71 13.97
C GLU A 90 2.91 -7.25 13.71
N LEU A 91 2.12 -6.59 12.85
CA LEU A 91 0.82 -7.07 12.42
C LEU A 91 0.90 -8.46 11.76
N LEU A 92 1.98 -8.76 11.06
CA LEU A 92 2.18 -10.06 10.41
C LEU A 92 2.34 -11.22 11.40
N ASN A 93 2.69 -10.94 12.65
CA ASN A 93 2.86 -11.94 13.71
C ASN A 93 1.52 -12.34 14.36
N GLY A 94 0.43 -11.60 14.08
CA GLY A 94 -0.92 -11.94 14.53
C GLY A 94 -1.45 -13.19 13.81
N ALA A 95 -2.09 -14.09 14.54
CA ALA A 95 -2.61 -15.36 13.99
C ALA A 95 -3.98 -15.21 13.31
N ASP A 96 -4.69 -14.10 13.56
CA ASP A 96 -6.12 -13.97 13.25
C ASP A 96 -6.39 -13.32 11.88
N ALA A 97 -5.38 -12.75 11.25
CA ALA A 97 -5.52 -12.08 9.95
C ALA A 97 -4.76 -12.80 8.83
N LEU A 98 -5.37 -12.85 7.65
CA LEU A 98 -4.74 -13.34 6.43
C LEU A 98 -4.15 -12.16 5.64
N TYR A 99 -2.87 -12.25 5.29
CA TYR A 99 -2.17 -11.26 4.46
C TYR A 99 -1.79 -11.88 3.11
N ALA A 100 -2.36 -11.36 2.03
CA ALA A 100 -2.07 -11.78 0.67
C ALA A 100 -1.47 -10.62 -0.13
N PHE A 101 -0.22 -10.76 -0.52
CA PHE A 101 0.50 -9.77 -1.31
C PHE A 101 0.70 -10.28 -2.74
N VAL A 102 0.42 -9.43 -3.71
CA VAL A 102 0.86 -9.62 -5.09
C VAL A 102 1.79 -8.46 -5.42
N ILE A 103 3.05 -8.78 -5.70
CA ILE A 103 4.09 -7.79 -6.01
C ILE A 103 4.40 -7.91 -7.50
N TYR A 104 4.39 -6.78 -8.20
CA TYR A 104 4.76 -6.75 -9.61
C TYR A 104 6.28 -6.92 -9.76
N GLU A 105 6.71 -7.72 -10.72
CA GLU A 105 8.13 -8.00 -10.97
C GLU A 105 9.00 -6.75 -11.01
N ALA A 106 8.52 -5.64 -11.60
CA ALA A 106 9.26 -4.39 -11.68
C ALA A 106 9.69 -3.85 -10.31
N ALA A 107 8.86 -4.06 -9.26
CA ALA A 107 9.21 -3.65 -7.90
C ALA A 107 10.39 -4.45 -7.31
N LEU A 108 10.56 -5.72 -7.72
CA LEU A 108 11.70 -6.54 -7.31
C LEU A 108 12.99 -6.16 -8.05
N ARG A 109 12.85 -5.69 -9.29
CA ARG A 109 13.97 -5.29 -10.15
C ARG A 109 14.40 -3.84 -9.96
N ALA A 110 13.59 -3.02 -9.32
CA ALA A 110 13.95 -1.65 -8.93
C ALA A 110 14.97 -1.71 -7.78
N VAL A 111 16.24 -1.50 -8.10
CA VAL A 111 17.35 -1.62 -7.13
C VAL A 111 17.35 -0.40 -6.20
N VAL A 112 16.60 -0.50 -5.12
CA VAL A 112 16.55 0.52 -4.07
C VAL A 112 17.72 0.33 -3.10
N GLY A 113 18.49 1.37 -2.86
CA GLY A 113 19.62 1.35 -1.91
C GLY A 113 20.84 0.55 -2.37
N GLY A 114 20.85 0.05 -3.62
CA GLY A 114 21.91 -0.78 -4.16
C GLY A 114 21.69 -2.29 -3.96
N ALA A 115 22.55 -3.11 -4.60
CA ALA A 115 22.39 -4.55 -4.67
C ALA A 115 22.30 -5.22 -3.29
N GLU A 116 23.13 -4.82 -2.34
CA GLU A 116 23.18 -5.43 -1.01
C GLU A 116 21.89 -5.16 -0.17
N VAL A 117 21.35 -3.94 -0.25
CA VAL A 117 20.08 -3.59 0.42
C VAL A 117 18.95 -4.40 -0.21
N MET A 118 18.96 -4.47 -1.55
CA MET A 118 17.91 -5.18 -2.27
C MET A 118 17.97 -6.70 -2.03
N LYS A 119 19.16 -7.31 -1.95
CA LYS A 119 19.31 -8.72 -1.57
C LYS A 119 18.67 -9.01 -0.21
N ARG A 120 19.01 -8.21 0.83
CA ARG A 120 18.39 -8.37 2.16
C ARG A 120 16.89 -8.17 2.13
N GLN A 121 16.40 -7.25 1.31
CA GLN A 121 14.96 -7.05 1.11
C GLN A 121 14.28 -8.28 0.48
N LEU A 122 14.91 -8.91 -0.53
CA LEU A 122 14.39 -10.12 -1.16
C LEU A 122 14.44 -11.32 -0.20
N ASP A 123 15.51 -11.46 0.59
CA ASP A 123 15.58 -12.48 1.64
C ASP A 123 14.44 -12.30 2.67
N ARG A 124 14.13 -11.05 3.04
CA ARG A 124 12.99 -10.76 3.92
C ARG A 124 11.66 -11.24 3.35
N LEU A 125 11.42 -11.13 2.03
CA LEU A 125 10.22 -11.68 1.40
C LEU A 125 10.12 -13.19 1.59
N LEU A 126 11.24 -13.92 1.41
CA LEU A 126 11.31 -15.36 1.63
C LEU A 126 11.11 -15.76 3.10
N GLU A 127 11.53 -14.93 4.04
CA GLU A 127 11.31 -15.16 5.47
C GLU A 127 9.83 -15.03 5.85
N VAL A 128 9.20 -13.92 5.48
CA VAL A 128 7.80 -13.65 5.84
C VAL A 128 6.84 -14.66 5.22
N GLN A 129 7.18 -15.21 4.06
CA GLN A 129 6.39 -16.25 3.40
C GLN A 129 6.32 -17.57 4.19
N ARG A 130 7.20 -17.76 5.19
CA ARG A 130 7.13 -18.93 6.11
C ARG A 130 6.04 -18.76 7.17
N LEU A 131 5.50 -17.56 7.35
CA LEU A 131 4.38 -17.33 8.24
C LEU A 131 3.13 -17.96 7.64
N ARG A 132 2.34 -18.64 8.48
CA ARG A 132 1.16 -19.41 8.02
C ARG A 132 0.03 -18.55 7.46
N ASN A 133 -0.01 -17.30 7.88
CA ASN A 133 -1.01 -16.31 7.53
C ASN A 133 -0.54 -15.32 6.47
N VAL A 134 0.65 -15.51 5.88
CA VAL A 134 1.21 -14.63 4.85
C VAL A 134 1.36 -15.40 3.53
N CYS A 135 0.91 -14.78 2.46
CA CYS A 135 1.03 -15.27 1.10
C CYS A 135 1.65 -14.17 0.23
N VAL A 136 2.83 -14.41 -0.34
CA VAL A 136 3.49 -13.49 -1.28
C VAL A 136 3.52 -14.15 -2.66
N GLN A 137 2.97 -13.47 -3.65
CA GLN A 137 2.96 -13.90 -5.04
C GLN A 137 3.59 -12.81 -5.92
N ILE A 138 4.32 -13.22 -6.95
CA ILE A 138 4.94 -12.31 -7.90
C ILE A 138 4.11 -12.32 -9.19
N LEU A 139 3.78 -11.12 -9.68
CA LEU A 139 3.16 -10.95 -10.99
C LEU A 139 4.27 -10.66 -12.02
N PRO A 140 4.56 -11.59 -12.95
CA PRO A 140 5.54 -11.34 -14.01
C PRO A 140 5.10 -10.22 -14.96
N VAL A 141 6.09 -9.53 -15.53
CA VAL A 141 5.85 -8.40 -16.46
C VAL A 141 5.04 -8.82 -17.68
N ASP A 142 5.32 -10.01 -18.21
CA ASP A 142 4.68 -10.56 -19.41
C ASP A 142 3.24 -11.07 -19.17
N ARG A 143 2.82 -11.19 -17.90
CA ARG A 143 1.47 -11.64 -17.51
C ARG A 143 0.59 -10.53 -16.95
N ALA A 144 1.08 -9.30 -16.88
CA ALA A 144 0.36 -8.21 -16.25
C ALA A 144 -0.92 -7.83 -17.02
N PRO A 145 -2.12 -7.96 -16.43
CA PRO A 145 -3.34 -7.46 -17.04
C PRO A 145 -3.39 -5.93 -16.95
N TYR A 146 -4.19 -5.28 -17.82
CA TYR A 146 -4.29 -3.82 -17.82
C TYR A 146 -4.67 -3.20 -16.47
N CYS A 147 -5.50 -3.87 -15.68
CA CYS A 147 -5.86 -3.38 -14.35
C CYS A 147 -4.67 -3.34 -13.38
N ALA A 148 -3.63 -4.14 -13.58
CA ALA A 148 -2.40 -4.09 -12.80
C ALA A 148 -1.60 -2.79 -13.04
N LEU A 149 -1.77 -2.14 -14.18
CA LEU A 149 -1.07 -0.90 -14.53
C LEU A 149 -1.74 0.34 -13.95
N ALA A 150 -2.91 0.21 -13.30
CA ALA A 150 -3.66 1.32 -12.74
C ALA A 150 -3.08 1.85 -11.41
N GLY A 151 -2.18 1.13 -10.78
CA GLY A 151 -1.54 1.52 -9.53
C GLY A 151 -1.80 0.53 -8.37
N PRO A 152 -1.31 0.85 -7.17
CA PRO A 152 -1.46 0.00 -6.00
C PRO A 152 -2.89 0.00 -5.46
N VAL A 153 -3.30 -1.13 -4.91
CA VAL A 153 -4.57 -1.27 -4.21
C VAL A 153 -4.42 -2.21 -3.02
N VAL A 154 -5.02 -1.82 -1.90
CA VAL A 154 -5.18 -2.66 -0.72
C VAL A 154 -6.67 -2.85 -0.49
N VAL A 155 -7.13 -4.09 -0.50
CA VAL A 155 -8.48 -4.46 -0.09
C VAL A 155 -8.40 -5.01 1.33
N ILE A 156 -9.22 -4.45 2.22
CA ILE A 156 -9.23 -4.78 3.65
C ILE A 156 -10.59 -5.37 3.99
N GLU A 157 -10.60 -6.46 4.75
CA GLU A 157 -11.79 -7.04 5.37
C GLU A 157 -11.66 -6.90 6.87
N THR A 158 -12.68 -6.33 7.52
CA THR A 158 -12.74 -6.17 8.97
C THR A 158 -13.38 -7.38 9.64
N ALA A 159 -13.31 -7.45 10.98
CA ALA A 159 -13.94 -8.51 11.76
C ALA A 159 -15.48 -8.54 11.61
N GLU A 160 -16.10 -7.41 11.27
CA GLU A 160 -17.52 -7.27 10.97
C GLU A 160 -17.87 -7.66 9.53
N HIS A 161 -16.89 -8.17 8.76
CA HIS A 161 -17.01 -8.50 7.33
C HIS A 161 -17.32 -7.30 6.42
N GLU A 162 -17.07 -6.09 6.89
CA GLU A 162 -17.04 -4.92 6.02
C GLU A 162 -15.78 -4.92 5.17
N THR A 163 -15.90 -4.42 3.96
CA THR A 163 -14.77 -4.39 3.03
C THR A 163 -14.49 -2.97 2.59
N TYR A 164 -13.22 -2.60 2.60
CA TYR A 164 -12.72 -1.29 2.17
C TYR A 164 -11.66 -1.47 1.08
N ALA A 165 -11.47 -0.44 0.24
CA ALA A 165 -10.38 -0.41 -0.72
C ALA A 165 -9.58 0.87 -0.56
N TYR A 166 -8.27 0.73 -0.36
CA TYR A 166 -7.35 1.85 -0.21
C TYR A 166 -6.38 1.89 -1.40
N MET A 167 -6.28 3.05 -2.00
CA MET A 167 -5.41 3.31 -3.15
C MET A 167 -4.54 4.52 -2.86
N THR A 168 -3.29 4.45 -3.29
CA THR A 168 -2.33 5.54 -3.15
C THR A 168 -1.77 5.97 -4.50
N GLY A 169 -1.46 7.24 -4.62
CA GLY A 169 -0.80 7.83 -5.78
C GLY A 169 0.11 8.98 -5.34
N GLN A 170 0.69 9.70 -6.30
CA GLN A 170 1.54 10.84 -5.99
C GLN A 170 0.74 11.95 -5.29
N GLY A 171 1.03 12.16 -3.99
CA GLY A 171 0.41 13.21 -3.19
C GLY A 171 -1.07 13.01 -2.86
N THR A 172 -1.63 11.83 -3.16
CA THR A 172 -3.04 11.53 -2.88
C THR A 172 -3.23 10.12 -2.35
N SER A 173 -4.31 9.93 -1.59
CA SER A 173 -4.81 8.62 -1.20
C SER A 173 -6.33 8.62 -1.18
N VAL A 174 -6.93 7.49 -1.48
CA VAL A 174 -8.38 7.31 -1.49
C VAL A 174 -8.72 6.07 -0.68
N LEU A 175 -9.61 6.21 0.29
CA LEU A 175 -10.24 5.10 1.00
C LEU A 175 -11.70 5.00 0.52
N GLN A 176 -12.05 3.90 -0.11
CA GLN A 176 -13.40 3.62 -0.63
C GLN A 176 -14.13 2.66 0.31
N SER A 177 -15.37 3.01 0.63
CA SER A 177 -16.30 2.19 1.40
C SER A 177 -17.59 1.88 0.64
N ASP A 178 -17.84 2.55 -0.51
CA ASP A 178 -19.00 2.23 -1.35
C ASP A 178 -18.90 0.79 -1.88
N PRO A 179 -19.92 -0.06 -1.66
CA PRO A 179 -19.84 -1.47 -2.02
C PRO A 179 -19.58 -1.73 -3.51
N SER A 180 -20.04 -0.85 -4.41
CA SER A 180 -19.83 -1.00 -5.85
C SER A 180 -18.40 -0.72 -6.25
N ASP A 181 -17.79 0.32 -5.65
CA ASP A 181 -16.40 0.70 -5.87
C ASP A 181 -15.45 -0.36 -5.29
N VAL A 182 -15.68 -0.77 -4.05
CA VAL A 182 -14.91 -1.84 -3.39
C VAL A 182 -15.00 -3.14 -4.17
N SER A 183 -16.21 -3.52 -4.64
CA SER A 183 -16.40 -4.72 -5.48
C SER A 183 -15.60 -4.64 -6.79
N ARG A 184 -15.46 -3.45 -7.38
CA ARG A 184 -14.62 -3.24 -8.57
C ARG A 184 -13.15 -3.53 -8.27
N GLN A 185 -12.63 -3.00 -7.14
CA GLN A 185 -11.23 -3.22 -6.74
C GLN A 185 -10.96 -4.69 -6.38
N ARG A 186 -11.89 -5.36 -5.68
CA ARG A 186 -11.77 -6.79 -5.39
C ARG A 186 -11.69 -7.64 -6.65
N ARG A 187 -12.50 -7.33 -7.66
CA ARG A 187 -12.45 -8.05 -8.95
C ARG A 187 -11.14 -7.79 -9.67
N ALA A 188 -10.65 -6.54 -9.68
CA ALA A 188 -9.36 -6.22 -10.26
C ALA A 188 -8.22 -6.97 -9.57
N PHE A 189 -8.19 -6.99 -8.22
CA PHE A 189 -7.23 -7.77 -7.46
C PHE A 189 -7.32 -9.28 -7.78
N GLY A 190 -8.53 -9.82 -7.90
CA GLY A 190 -8.75 -11.22 -8.28
C GLY A 190 -8.15 -11.58 -9.64
N VAL A 191 -8.30 -10.69 -10.63
CA VAL A 191 -7.70 -10.85 -11.96
C VAL A 191 -6.16 -10.77 -11.88
N VAL A 192 -5.62 -9.80 -11.15
CA VAL A 192 -4.17 -9.64 -10.95
C VAL A 192 -3.58 -10.88 -10.28
N ARG A 193 -4.21 -11.36 -9.20
CA ARG A 193 -3.77 -12.55 -8.48
C ARG A 193 -3.84 -13.81 -9.33
N GLY A 194 -4.85 -13.92 -10.19
CA GLY A 194 -5.02 -15.06 -11.10
C GLY A 194 -3.92 -15.17 -12.18
N GLN A 195 -3.19 -14.06 -12.46
CA GLN A 195 -2.06 -14.03 -13.39
C GLN A 195 -0.70 -14.13 -12.67
N ALA A 196 -0.69 -13.99 -11.35
CA ALA A 196 0.53 -14.11 -10.56
C ALA A 196 1.02 -15.56 -10.50
N LEU A 197 2.30 -15.72 -10.23
CA LEU A 197 2.91 -17.03 -9.97
C LEU A 197 2.30 -17.66 -8.72
N SER A 198 2.39 -18.99 -8.62
CA SER A 198 2.11 -19.67 -7.36
C SER A 198 3.06 -19.20 -6.26
N VAL A 199 2.74 -19.48 -5.00
CA VAL A 199 3.62 -19.14 -3.87
C VAL A 199 5.00 -19.78 -4.03
N GLN A 200 5.05 -21.05 -4.47
CA GLN A 200 6.31 -21.77 -4.69
C GLN A 200 7.12 -21.20 -5.85
N ASP A 201 6.47 -20.95 -7.00
CA ASP A 201 7.15 -20.36 -8.15
C ASP A 201 7.63 -18.93 -7.84
N SER A 202 6.89 -18.20 -6.98
CA SER A 202 7.29 -16.87 -6.51
C SER A 202 8.56 -16.91 -5.67
N ASP A 203 8.72 -17.92 -4.79
CA ASP A 203 9.95 -18.16 -4.03
C ASP A 203 11.15 -18.38 -4.96
N GLU A 204 10.98 -19.21 -5.97
CA GLU A 204 12.03 -19.48 -6.95
C GLU A 204 12.37 -18.21 -7.74
N PHE A 205 11.36 -17.46 -8.15
CA PHE A 205 11.54 -16.20 -8.88
C PHE A 205 12.28 -15.16 -8.03
N ILE A 206 11.93 -14.99 -6.75
CA ILE A 206 12.60 -14.06 -5.82
C ILE A 206 14.07 -14.46 -5.68
N ARG A 207 14.39 -15.77 -5.49
CA ARG A 207 15.78 -16.25 -5.41
C ARG A 207 16.56 -16.02 -6.70
N GLN A 208 15.89 -16.14 -7.85
CA GLN A 208 16.54 -15.87 -9.13
C GLN A 208 16.90 -14.39 -9.24
N VAL A 209 15.96 -13.48 -8.97
CA VAL A 209 16.22 -12.04 -8.98
C VAL A 209 17.34 -11.66 -8.01
N ALA A 210 17.39 -12.27 -6.82
CA ALA A 210 18.47 -12.02 -5.85
C ALA A 210 19.86 -12.46 -6.35
N LYS A 211 19.95 -13.46 -7.23
CA LYS A 211 21.21 -13.89 -7.85
C LYS A 211 21.66 -12.99 -8.99
N GLU A 212 20.73 -12.29 -9.63
CA GLU A 212 21.00 -11.37 -10.73
C GLU A 212 21.52 -10.00 -10.25
N LEU A 213 21.40 -9.68 -8.94
CA LEU A 213 21.93 -8.49 -8.29
C LEU A 213 23.41 -8.65 -7.90
#